data_38c943d55442d7ae75e5f5b766ea2459
#
_entry.id   38c943d55442d7ae75e5f5b766ea2459
#
_cell.length_a   1.000
_cell.length_b   1.000
_cell.length_c   1.000
_cell.angle_alpha   90.00
_cell.angle_beta   90.00
_cell.angle_gamma   90.00
#
_symmetry.space_group_name_H-M   'P 1'
#
loop_
_entity.id
_entity.type
_entity.pdbx_description
1 polymer ?
#
loop_
_entity_poly.entity_id
_entity_poly.type
_entity_poly.pdbx_seq_one_letter_code
_entity_poly.pdbx_strand_id
1 'polypeptide(L)'
;SGLSQEAGSVEQLSLHCAEGSLEWLYPTGALRLRLAPRLPPTGAADKGRSPPRVTACIKPSATFRGAQLYLEREGGLELLLPEAPRPHARCFSWLPQEKVALFLQATPQPDISRRIAAFRYELRGDWLARPALPSAGLGSEGERLALPRFPCLVIRGSIRSVSNDAELQESIIGVSAARIHRQKFPLFQAGGRPGRPVGSIRTPLRCGVRPGPGTFLFTGWLHFGEAWLSCAPRYRDFQRIYRGAQRTHQNPCEFPAD
;
A
#
# COMPACT_ATOMS: atom_id res chain seq x y z
N SER A 1 12.14 -14.18 14.06
CA SER A 1 12.28 -15.51 14.66
C SER A 1 12.21 -16.53 13.53
N GLY A 2 13.25 -17.35 13.40
CA GLY A 2 13.26 -18.46 12.44
C GLY A 2 12.32 -19.56 12.91
N LEU A 3 11.48 -20.04 12.00
CA LEU A 3 10.67 -21.22 12.21
C LEU A 3 11.46 -22.42 11.70
N SER A 4 11.77 -23.38 12.58
CA SER A 4 12.38 -24.65 12.21
C SER A 4 11.28 -25.70 12.16
N GLN A 5 11.09 -26.34 11.02
CA GLN A 5 10.09 -27.38 10.80
C GLN A 5 10.71 -28.70 10.34
N GLU A 6 10.05 -29.79 10.69
CA GLU A 6 10.37 -31.08 10.10
C GLU A 6 9.87 -31.16 8.65
N ALA A 7 10.60 -31.86 7.79
CA ALA A 7 10.20 -32.09 6.41
C ALA A 7 8.85 -32.81 6.37
N GLY A 8 7.88 -32.25 5.62
CA GLY A 8 6.54 -32.80 5.48
C GLY A 8 5.52 -32.28 6.52
N SER A 9 5.91 -31.44 7.47
CA SER A 9 4.99 -30.81 8.41
C SER A 9 4.37 -29.52 7.82
N VAL A 10 3.13 -29.21 8.26
CA VAL A 10 2.45 -27.94 7.95
C VAL A 10 2.22 -27.19 9.24
N GLU A 11 2.89 -26.05 9.40
CA GLU A 11 2.67 -25.15 10.52
C GLU A 11 1.60 -24.12 10.18
N GLN A 12 0.79 -23.75 11.16
CA GLN A 12 -0.30 -22.81 10.97
C GLN A 12 -0.12 -21.57 11.85
N LEU A 13 -0.12 -20.39 11.23
CA LEU A 13 -0.04 -19.10 11.90
C LEU A 13 -1.23 -18.21 11.51
N SER A 14 -1.61 -17.31 12.40
CA SER A 14 -2.66 -16.33 12.13
C SER A 14 -2.08 -14.91 12.10
N LEU A 15 -2.37 -14.17 11.04
CA LEU A 15 -1.96 -12.79 10.87
C LEU A 15 -3.13 -11.87 11.25
N HIS A 16 -2.99 -11.17 12.37
CA HIS A 16 -4.01 -10.29 12.93
C HIS A 16 -3.73 -8.80 12.68
N CYS A 17 -2.47 -8.46 12.38
CA CYS A 17 -2.05 -7.09 12.13
C CYS A 17 -2.42 -6.64 10.72
N ALA A 18 -2.71 -5.35 10.56
CA ALA A 18 -3.00 -4.76 9.25
C ALA A 18 -1.76 -4.69 8.34
N GLU A 19 -0.57 -4.76 8.89
CA GLU A 19 0.69 -4.80 8.17
C GLU A 19 1.74 -5.58 8.97
N GLY A 20 2.70 -6.18 8.28
CA GLY A 20 3.78 -6.90 8.92
C GLY A 20 4.78 -7.48 7.93
N SER A 21 5.74 -8.21 8.48
CA SER A 21 6.74 -8.96 7.71
C SER A 21 6.88 -10.37 8.25
N LEU A 22 7.19 -11.29 7.35
CA LEU A 22 7.52 -12.67 7.67
C LEU A 22 8.88 -13.00 7.06
N GLU A 23 9.72 -13.62 7.85
CA GLU A 23 10.98 -14.20 7.42
C GLU A 23 11.02 -15.68 7.78
N TRP A 24 11.15 -16.54 6.79
CA TRP A 24 11.29 -17.97 6.97
C TRP A 24 12.69 -18.40 6.54
N LEU A 25 13.52 -18.65 7.52
CA LEU A 25 14.93 -19.03 7.34
C LEU A 25 15.02 -20.52 7.04
N TYR A 26 15.75 -20.89 6.00
CA TYR A 26 15.93 -22.27 5.57
C TYR A 26 14.60 -23.04 5.47
N PRO A 27 13.70 -22.62 4.56
CA PRO A 27 12.38 -23.19 4.49
C PRO A 27 12.39 -24.71 4.32
N THR A 28 11.59 -25.41 5.15
CA THR A 28 11.37 -26.85 5.08
C THR A 28 9.90 -27.13 5.37
N GLY A 29 9.27 -28.07 4.67
CA GLY A 29 7.85 -28.36 4.84
C GLY A 29 6.94 -27.29 4.25
N ALA A 30 5.88 -26.96 4.95
CA ALA A 30 4.91 -25.94 4.52
C ALA A 30 4.42 -25.08 5.69
N LEU A 31 4.03 -23.84 5.37
CA LEU A 31 3.52 -22.86 6.32
C LEU A 31 2.19 -22.31 5.82
N ARG A 32 1.13 -22.44 6.61
CA ARG A 32 -0.19 -21.89 6.31
C ARG A 32 -0.47 -20.66 7.16
N LEU A 33 -0.68 -19.49 6.52
CA LEU A 33 -0.93 -18.23 7.16
C LEU A 33 -2.40 -17.84 6.98
N ARG A 34 -3.18 -17.87 8.06
CA ARG A 34 -4.57 -17.41 8.04
C ARG A 34 -4.60 -15.89 8.12
N LEU A 35 -5.26 -15.25 7.18
CA LEU A 35 -5.51 -13.82 7.20
C LEU A 35 -6.74 -13.54 8.05
N ALA A 36 -6.54 -13.12 9.29
CA ALA A 36 -7.60 -12.84 10.26
C ALA A 36 -7.49 -11.39 10.78
N PRO A 37 -7.68 -10.37 9.91
CA PRO A 37 -7.63 -8.99 10.33
C PRO A 37 -8.72 -8.71 11.36
N ARG A 38 -8.40 -7.90 12.38
CA ARG A 38 -9.41 -7.41 13.31
C ARG A 38 -10.34 -6.45 12.57
N LEU A 39 -11.51 -6.93 12.23
CA LEU A 39 -12.57 -6.13 11.61
C LEU A 39 -13.25 -5.29 12.70
N PRO A 40 -13.60 -4.03 12.46
CA PRO A 40 -14.48 -3.30 13.37
C PRO A 40 -15.83 -4.04 13.44
N PRO A 41 -16.54 -3.99 14.59
CA PRO A 41 -17.85 -4.58 14.70
C PRO A 41 -18.74 -4.05 13.61
N THR A 42 -19.40 -4.93 12.88
CA THR A 42 -20.40 -4.58 11.86
C THR A 42 -21.56 -3.90 12.57
N GLY A 43 -21.50 -2.58 12.70
CA GLY A 43 -22.68 -1.78 13.01
C GLY A 43 -23.73 -2.05 11.92
N ALA A 44 -24.97 -2.14 12.34
CA ALA A 44 -26.17 -2.54 11.60
C ALA A 44 -26.04 -2.41 10.09
N ALA A 45 -26.25 -3.53 9.39
CA ALA A 45 -26.19 -3.64 7.94
C ALA A 45 -27.03 -2.53 7.29
N ASP A 46 -26.36 -1.59 6.69
CA ASP A 46 -26.98 -0.54 5.87
C ASP A 46 -27.54 -1.25 4.62
N LYS A 47 -28.86 -1.43 4.59
CA LYS A 47 -29.56 -2.10 3.50
C LYS A 47 -29.32 -1.33 2.21
N GLY A 48 -28.44 -1.82 1.35
CA GLY A 48 -28.15 -1.24 0.04
C GLY A 48 -26.66 -1.04 -0.29
N ARG A 49 -25.75 -1.40 0.59
CA ARG A 49 -24.31 -1.27 0.36
C ARG A 49 -23.65 -2.62 0.08
N SER A 50 -22.83 -2.68 -0.94
CA SER A 50 -21.98 -3.87 -1.19
C SER A 50 -21.16 -4.20 0.05
N PRO A 51 -21.01 -5.50 0.41
CA PRO A 51 -20.23 -5.89 1.57
C PRO A 51 -18.79 -5.38 1.45
N PRO A 52 -18.19 -4.88 2.54
CA PRO A 52 -16.84 -4.35 2.51
C PRO A 52 -15.84 -5.44 2.11
N ARG A 53 -14.99 -5.15 1.14
CA ARG A 53 -13.93 -6.07 0.70
C ARG A 53 -12.66 -5.88 1.52
N VAL A 54 -11.96 -6.97 1.77
CA VAL A 54 -10.61 -6.98 2.31
C VAL A 54 -9.64 -7.17 1.15
N THR A 55 -8.61 -6.37 1.10
CA THR A 55 -7.52 -6.52 0.12
C THR A 55 -6.22 -6.78 0.86
N ALA A 56 -5.53 -7.85 0.50
CA ALA A 56 -4.16 -8.09 0.92
C ALA A 56 -3.19 -7.81 -0.22
N CYS A 57 -2.10 -7.14 0.09
CA CYS A 57 -0.96 -6.97 -0.80
C CYS A 57 0.26 -7.61 -0.18
N ILE A 58 1.01 -8.38 -0.97
CA ILE A 58 2.22 -9.08 -0.57
C ILE A 58 3.37 -8.54 -1.41
N LYS A 59 4.42 -8.07 -0.75
CA LYS A 59 5.67 -7.62 -1.38
C LYS A 59 6.81 -8.53 -0.95
N PRO A 60 7.27 -9.43 -1.82
CA PRO A 60 8.43 -10.27 -1.50
C PRO A 60 9.69 -9.42 -1.36
N SER A 61 10.66 -9.92 -0.60
CA SER A 61 12.01 -9.35 -0.56
C SER A 61 12.74 -9.57 -1.89
N ALA A 62 13.72 -8.74 -2.20
CA ALA A 62 14.56 -8.93 -3.38
C ALA A 62 15.30 -10.29 -3.39
N THR A 63 15.47 -10.90 -2.22
CA THR A 63 16.12 -12.19 -2.01
C THR A 63 15.15 -13.30 -1.63
N PHE A 64 13.88 -13.20 -2.01
CA PHE A 64 12.89 -14.25 -1.75
C PHE A 64 13.29 -15.56 -2.43
N ARG A 65 13.69 -16.55 -1.64
CA ARG A 65 14.18 -17.85 -2.12
C ARG A 65 13.82 -18.99 -1.19
N GLY A 66 13.71 -20.19 -1.76
CA GLY A 66 13.50 -21.42 -1.03
C GLY A 66 12.04 -21.76 -0.74
N ALA A 67 11.08 -20.98 -1.24
CA ALA A 67 9.67 -21.31 -1.13
C ALA A 67 8.86 -20.67 -2.26
N GLN A 68 7.68 -21.22 -2.50
CA GLN A 68 6.63 -20.66 -3.35
C GLN A 68 5.46 -20.24 -2.47
N LEU A 69 4.78 -19.15 -2.83
CA LEU A 69 3.62 -18.65 -2.12
C LEU A 69 2.36 -18.85 -2.96
N TYR A 70 1.38 -19.48 -2.37
CA TYR A 70 0.07 -19.73 -2.94
C TYR A 70 -1.01 -18.98 -2.18
N LEU A 71 -2.07 -18.61 -2.87
CA LEU A 71 -3.34 -18.16 -2.30
C LEU A 71 -4.25 -19.38 -2.17
N GLU A 72 -4.66 -19.69 -0.96
CA GLU A 72 -5.68 -20.72 -0.67
C GLU A 72 -7.04 -20.04 -0.58
N ARG A 73 -7.96 -20.44 -1.44
CA ARG A 73 -9.34 -19.98 -1.46
C ARG A 73 -10.27 -21.16 -1.78
N GLU A 74 -11.29 -21.37 -0.96
CA GLU A 74 -12.31 -22.43 -1.17
C GLU A 74 -11.71 -23.82 -1.39
N GLY A 75 -10.58 -24.11 -0.75
CA GLY A 75 -9.88 -25.40 -0.89
C GLY A 75 -8.99 -25.53 -2.14
N GLY A 76 -8.96 -24.53 -3.02
CA GLY A 76 -8.04 -24.45 -4.14
C GLY A 76 -6.78 -23.66 -3.80
N LEU A 77 -5.67 -23.99 -4.47
CA LEU A 77 -4.39 -23.26 -4.37
C LEU A 77 -4.09 -22.58 -5.70
N GLU A 78 -3.91 -21.26 -5.66
CA GLU A 78 -3.48 -20.43 -6.79
C GLU A 78 -2.07 -19.94 -6.53
N LEU A 79 -1.13 -20.14 -7.48
CA LEU A 79 0.24 -19.65 -7.33
C LEU A 79 0.26 -18.11 -7.36
N LEU A 80 0.62 -17.50 -6.23
CA LEU A 80 0.68 -16.05 -6.07
C LEU A 80 2.08 -15.51 -6.37
N LEU A 81 3.12 -16.16 -5.81
CA LEU A 81 4.51 -15.77 -5.99
C LEU A 81 5.36 -17.02 -6.28
N PRO A 82 5.87 -17.16 -7.51
CA PRO A 82 6.90 -18.14 -7.81
C PRO A 82 8.23 -17.71 -7.23
N GLU A 83 9.15 -18.66 -7.07
CA GLU A 83 10.55 -18.35 -6.84
C GLU A 83 11.14 -17.74 -8.12
N ALA A 84 11.36 -16.44 -8.12
CA ALA A 84 11.84 -15.69 -9.27
C ALA A 84 12.93 -14.71 -8.84
N PRO A 85 13.84 -14.33 -9.77
CA PRO A 85 14.96 -13.42 -9.44
C PRO A 85 14.52 -12.07 -8.89
N ARG A 86 13.34 -11.57 -9.30
CA ARG A 86 12.76 -10.29 -8.85
C ARG A 86 11.24 -10.39 -8.81
N PRO A 87 10.70 -10.98 -7.74
CA PRO A 87 9.26 -11.14 -7.64
C PRO A 87 8.58 -9.79 -7.35
N HIS A 88 7.52 -9.51 -8.11
CA HIS A 88 6.72 -8.29 -7.95
C HIS A 88 5.70 -8.42 -6.83
N ALA A 89 5.27 -7.28 -6.28
CA ALA A 89 4.16 -7.26 -5.33
C ALA A 89 2.86 -7.76 -6.00
N ARG A 90 2.08 -8.54 -5.25
CA ARG A 90 0.78 -9.08 -5.66
C ARG A 90 -0.28 -8.68 -4.68
N CYS A 91 -1.45 -8.30 -5.19
CA CYS A 91 -2.61 -7.96 -4.37
C CYS A 91 -3.80 -8.83 -4.79
N PHE A 92 -4.60 -9.22 -3.82
CA PHE A 92 -5.86 -9.94 -4.02
C PHE A 92 -6.91 -9.46 -3.01
N SER A 93 -8.18 -9.65 -3.34
CA SER A 93 -9.29 -9.19 -2.50
C SER A 93 -10.27 -10.32 -2.25
N TRP A 94 -10.90 -10.30 -1.07
CA TRP A 94 -11.93 -11.26 -0.70
C TRP A 94 -13.02 -10.59 0.15
N LEU A 95 -14.16 -11.28 0.30
CA LEU A 95 -15.24 -10.86 1.19
C LEU A 95 -14.95 -11.35 2.62
N PRO A 96 -15.39 -10.65 3.68
CA PRO A 96 -15.11 -11.01 5.07
C PRO A 96 -15.57 -12.43 5.46
N GLN A 97 -16.60 -12.96 4.82
CA GLN A 97 -17.10 -14.30 5.04
C GLN A 97 -16.29 -15.40 4.32
N GLU A 98 -15.48 -15.04 3.35
CA GLU A 98 -14.62 -16.00 2.64
C GLU A 98 -13.42 -16.38 3.52
N LYS A 99 -13.11 -17.66 3.56
CA LYS A 99 -11.91 -18.17 4.24
C LYS A 99 -10.74 -18.16 3.28
N VAL A 100 -9.79 -17.25 3.53
CA VAL A 100 -8.60 -17.08 2.71
C VAL A 100 -7.36 -17.28 3.56
N ALA A 101 -6.38 -17.98 3.02
CA ALA A 101 -5.08 -18.16 3.63
C ALA A 101 -3.96 -18.04 2.60
N LEU A 102 -2.76 -17.74 3.06
CA LEU A 102 -1.55 -17.86 2.27
C LEU A 102 -0.89 -19.20 2.62
N PHE A 103 -0.47 -19.94 1.62
CA PHE A 103 0.21 -21.21 1.78
C PHE A 103 1.60 -21.10 1.18
N LEU A 104 2.63 -21.21 2.04
CA LEU A 104 4.02 -21.27 1.61
C LEU A 104 4.48 -22.71 1.57
N GLN A 105 5.04 -23.11 0.46
CA GLN A 105 5.64 -24.42 0.30
C GLN A 105 7.13 -24.27 0.06
N ALA A 106 7.93 -24.91 0.88
CA ALA A 106 9.37 -24.96 0.67
C ALA A 106 9.70 -25.69 -0.63
N THR A 107 10.64 -25.13 -1.40
CA THR A 107 11.19 -25.77 -2.60
C THR A 107 12.31 -26.70 -2.21
N PRO A 108 12.27 -28.00 -2.58
CA PRO A 108 13.37 -28.92 -2.35
C PRO A 108 14.63 -28.43 -3.05
N GLN A 109 15.75 -28.43 -2.35
CA GLN A 109 17.05 -28.10 -2.96
C GLN A 109 18.13 -28.99 -2.39
N PRO A 110 19.08 -29.42 -3.23
CA PRO A 110 20.14 -30.34 -2.82
C PRO A 110 21.31 -29.66 -2.12
N ASP A 111 21.37 -28.32 -2.11
CA ASP A 111 22.50 -27.57 -1.55
C ASP A 111 22.18 -26.90 -0.21
N ILE A 112 23.24 -26.52 0.52
CA ILE A 112 23.18 -25.84 1.82
C ILE A 112 23.20 -24.31 1.69
N SER A 113 22.91 -23.77 0.51
CA SER A 113 22.93 -22.33 0.29
C SER A 113 21.89 -21.61 1.18
N ARG A 114 22.24 -20.40 1.60
CA ARG A 114 21.36 -19.58 2.44
C ARG A 114 20.08 -19.23 1.66
N ARG A 115 18.96 -19.67 2.18
CA ARG A 115 17.63 -19.39 1.63
C ARG A 115 16.76 -18.72 2.66
N ILE A 116 16.09 -17.66 2.24
CA ILE A 116 15.17 -16.90 3.08
C ILE A 116 13.95 -16.58 2.26
N ALA A 117 12.82 -17.14 2.64
CA ALA A 117 11.53 -16.73 2.10
C ALA A 117 10.99 -15.59 2.96
N ALA A 118 11.25 -14.36 2.54
CA ALA A 118 10.84 -13.17 3.25
C ALA A 118 9.92 -12.30 2.42
N PHE A 119 8.86 -11.79 3.04
CA PHE A 119 7.94 -10.85 2.42
C PHE A 119 7.31 -9.91 3.44
N ARG A 120 6.83 -8.78 2.96
CA ARG A 120 5.98 -7.86 3.72
C ARG A 120 4.55 -7.98 3.23
N TYR A 121 3.59 -7.79 4.14
CA TYR A 121 2.17 -7.79 3.80
C TYR A 121 1.47 -6.56 4.34
N GLU A 122 0.42 -6.15 3.63
CA GLU A 122 -0.52 -5.11 4.06
C GLU A 122 -1.94 -5.60 3.81
N LEU A 123 -2.79 -5.49 4.85
CA LEU A 123 -4.22 -5.75 4.77
C LEU A 123 -4.96 -4.41 4.73
N ARG A 124 -5.79 -4.23 3.73
CA ARG A 124 -6.61 -3.04 3.52
C ARG A 124 -8.07 -3.45 3.47
N GLY A 125 -8.93 -2.64 4.06
CA GLY A 125 -10.36 -2.86 4.00
C GLY A 125 -11.08 -1.53 3.85
N ASP A 126 -12.27 -1.56 3.29
CA ASP A 126 -13.12 -0.38 3.13
C ASP A 126 -13.48 0.26 4.47
N TRP A 127 -13.41 -0.51 5.59
CA TRP A 127 -13.63 -0.02 6.95
C TRP A 127 -12.51 0.89 7.48
N LEU A 128 -11.30 0.83 6.92
CA LEU A 128 -10.21 1.73 7.29
C LEU A 128 -10.40 3.15 6.70
N ALA A 129 -11.44 3.33 5.90
CA ALA A 129 -11.72 4.56 5.15
C ALA A 129 -12.79 5.46 5.79
N ARG A 130 -13.30 5.13 7.02
CA ARG A 130 -14.41 5.93 7.60
C ARG A 130 -14.00 6.81 8.77
N PRO A 131 -14.17 8.13 8.66
CA PRO A 131 -15.05 8.85 9.58
C PRO A 131 -16.43 9.03 8.95
N ALA A 132 -17.48 8.77 9.73
CA ALA A 132 -18.85 9.05 9.32
C ALA A 132 -19.03 10.58 9.16
N LEU A 133 -19.38 11.02 7.95
CA LEU A 133 -19.95 12.35 7.73
C LEU A 133 -21.43 12.18 7.38
N PRO A 134 -22.30 13.03 7.94
CA PRO A 134 -23.74 12.95 7.70
C PRO A 134 -24.05 13.19 6.24
N SER A 135 -24.96 12.37 5.70
CA SER A 135 -25.49 12.45 4.35
C SER A 135 -26.36 13.71 4.20
N ALA A 136 -25.89 14.70 3.48
CA ALA A 136 -26.78 15.65 2.81
C ALA A 136 -26.96 15.15 1.37
N GLY A 137 -28.20 14.84 1.03
CA GLY A 137 -28.57 14.26 -0.25
C GLY A 137 -28.39 15.21 -1.42
N LEU A 138 -28.12 14.63 -2.57
CA LEU A 138 -28.76 14.89 -3.85
C LEU A 138 -28.15 13.97 -4.92
N GLY A 139 -29.06 13.41 -5.73
CA GLY A 139 -28.80 12.34 -6.65
C GLY A 139 -28.00 12.69 -7.89
N SER A 140 -27.43 11.68 -8.46
CA SER A 140 -27.35 11.35 -9.89
C SER A 140 -26.48 10.10 -10.05
N GLU A 141 -26.96 9.15 -10.81
CA GLU A 141 -26.26 7.96 -11.24
C GLU A 141 -25.06 8.36 -12.10
N GLY A 142 -23.87 8.04 -11.65
CA GLY A 142 -22.59 8.16 -12.30
C GLY A 142 -21.58 7.49 -11.40
N GLU A 143 -20.94 6.50 -11.94
CA GLU A 143 -19.75 5.79 -11.46
C GLU A 143 -19.15 6.37 -10.17
N ARG A 144 -19.61 5.86 -9.01
CA ARG A 144 -19.06 6.26 -7.71
C ARG A 144 -17.66 5.70 -7.59
N LEU A 145 -16.69 6.47 -8.06
CA LEU A 145 -15.32 6.34 -7.58
C LEU A 145 -15.37 6.26 -6.05
N ALA A 146 -14.78 5.19 -5.50
CA ALA A 146 -14.59 5.03 -4.08
C ALA A 146 -14.00 6.34 -3.52
N LEU A 147 -14.69 6.96 -2.57
CA LEU A 147 -14.25 8.21 -1.94
C LEU A 147 -12.78 8.10 -1.54
N PRO A 148 -11.96 9.08 -1.87
CA PRO A 148 -10.54 9.03 -1.61
C PRO A 148 -10.31 8.90 -0.11
N ARG A 149 -9.56 7.87 0.29
CA ARG A 149 -8.92 7.81 1.60
C ARG A 149 -8.20 9.14 1.79
N PHE A 150 -8.27 9.74 2.98
CA PHE A 150 -7.45 10.91 3.26
C PHE A 150 -6.00 10.58 2.96
N PRO A 151 -5.31 11.34 2.12
CA PRO A 151 -3.93 11.02 1.76
C PRO A 151 -3.07 10.97 3.01
N CYS A 152 -2.28 9.89 3.15
CA CYS A 152 -1.33 9.75 4.26
C CYS A 152 -0.14 10.71 4.12
N LEU A 153 0.03 11.28 2.94
CA LEU A 153 1.10 12.20 2.56
C LEU A 153 0.50 13.41 1.87
N VAL A 154 0.82 14.61 2.37
CA VAL A 154 0.48 15.89 1.73
C VAL A 154 1.69 16.80 1.86
N ILE A 155 2.36 17.10 0.75
CA ILE A 155 3.60 17.86 0.72
C ILE A 155 3.54 18.92 -0.37
N ARG A 156 3.85 20.16 0.00
CA ARG A 156 4.17 21.23 -0.95
C ARG A 156 5.66 21.18 -1.24
N GLY A 157 6.04 21.06 -2.50
CA GLY A 157 7.45 20.93 -2.87
C GLY A 157 7.71 21.05 -4.36
N SER A 158 8.98 20.84 -4.74
CA SER A 158 9.44 20.86 -6.12
C SER A 158 10.10 19.53 -6.48
N ILE A 159 10.01 19.14 -7.75
CA ILE A 159 10.68 17.96 -8.29
C ILE A 159 12.17 18.29 -8.43
N ARG A 160 13.03 17.46 -7.84
CA ARG A 160 14.48 17.54 -7.99
C ARG A 160 15.02 16.61 -9.05
N SER A 161 14.46 15.40 -9.10
CA SER A 161 14.89 14.35 -10.01
C SER A 161 13.74 13.42 -10.33
N VAL A 162 13.81 12.75 -11.43
CA VAL A 162 12.95 11.62 -11.80
C VAL A 162 13.85 10.53 -12.32
N SER A 163 13.78 9.35 -11.74
CA SER A 163 14.43 8.15 -12.24
C SER A 163 13.38 7.10 -12.58
N ASN A 164 13.58 6.39 -13.67
CA ASN A 164 12.66 5.38 -14.15
C ASN A 164 13.28 4.00 -13.94
N ASP A 165 12.51 3.10 -13.34
CA ASP A 165 12.83 1.70 -13.23
C ASP A 165 11.94 0.91 -14.20
N ALA A 166 12.51 0.50 -15.31
CA ALA A 166 11.79 -0.24 -16.35
C ALA A 166 11.45 -1.68 -15.91
N GLU A 167 12.21 -2.25 -14.98
CA GLU A 167 11.95 -3.60 -14.48
C GLU A 167 10.78 -3.61 -13.51
N LEU A 168 10.74 -2.66 -12.58
CA LEU A 168 9.64 -2.50 -11.63
C LEU A 168 8.44 -1.77 -12.23
N GLN A 169 8.56 -1.22 -13.44
CA GLN A 169 7.54 -0.40 -14.09
C GLN A 169 7.12 0.81 -13.24
N GLU A 170 8.10 1.41 -12.58
CA GLU A 170 7.91 2.52 -11.65
C GLU A 170 8.79 3.72 -12.01
N SER A 171 8.31 4.92 -11.69
CA SER A 171 9.11 6.15 -11.66
C SER A 171 9.28 6.60 -10.22
N ILE A 172 10.49 6.98 -9.85
CA ILE A 172 10.84 7.50 -8.52
C ILE A 172 11.09 9.00 -8.67
N ILE A 173 10.26 9.78 -8.02
CA ILE A 173 10.29 11.25 -8.04
C ILE A 173 11.00 11.72 -6.77
N GLY A 174 12.19 12.28 -6.92
CA GLY A 174 12.89 12.97 -5.84
C GLY A 174 12.27 14.35 -5.62
N VAL A 175 11.79 14.63 -4.41
CA VAL A 175 11.09 15.87 -4.06
C VAL A 175 11.82 16.60 -2.96
N SER A 176 11.97 17.94 -3.13
CA SER A 176 12.37 18.87 -2.07
C SER A 176 11.12 19.50 -1.48
N ALA A 177 10.83 19.22 -0.21
CA ALA A 177 9.66 19.72 0.47
C ALA A 177 9.88 21.17 0.93
N ALA A 178 9.03 22.08 0.45
CA ALA A 178 8.95 23.44 0.99
C ALA A 178 8.11 23.47 2.28
N ARG A 179 7.07 22.61 2.34
CA ARG A 179 6.23 22.43 3.53
C ARG A 179 5.66 21.02 3.54
N ILE A 180 5.68 20.38 4.70
CA ILE A 180 5.06 19.10 4.97
C ILE A 180 3.78 19.38 5.74
N HIS A 181 2.62 19.19 5.09
CA HIS A 181 1.31 19.38 5.74
C HIS A 181 0.89 18.10 6.46
N ARG A 182 1.22 16.93 5.89
CA ARG A 182 0.91 15.64 6.48
C ARG A 182 1.91 14.58 6.03
N GLN A 183 2.43 13.82 6.97
CA GLN A 183 3.10 12.54 6.71
C GLN A 183 2.89 11.60 7.91
N LYS A 184 2.54 10.36 7.63
CA LYS A 184 2.31 9.35 8.67
C LYS A 184 3.63 8.84 9.27
N PHE A 185 4.67 8.76 8.44
CA PHE A 185 6.03 8.37 8.83
C PHE A 185 7.02 9.42 8.32
N PRO A 186 8.19 9.58 8.94
CA PRO A 186 9.17 10.59 8.56
C PRO A 186 9.91 10.23 7.25
N LEU A 187 9.16 10.17 6.14
CA LEU A 187 9.71 9.89 4.80
C LEU A 187 10.48 11.07 4.21
N PHE A 188 10.14 12.28 4.65
CA PHE A 188 10.83 13.50 4.28
C PHE A 188 11.56 14.03 5.51
N GLN A 189 12.87 14.00 5.44
CA GLN A 189 13.74 14.43 6.53
C GLN A 189 14.70 15.51 6.04
N ALA A 190 15.09 16.41 6.95
CA ALA A 190 16.19 17.30 6.71
C ALA A 190 17.48 16.45 6.63
N GLY A 191 18.13 16.44 5.50
CA GLY A 191 19.49 15.90 5.40
C GLY A 191 20.41 16.67 6.34
N GLY A 192 21.41 16.04 6.95
CA GLY A 192 22.29 16.58 8.01
C GLY A 192 23.03 17.89 7.71
N ARG A 193 22.64 18.66 6.70
CA ARG A 193 22.99 20.05 6.40
C ARG A 193 21.75 20.92 6.46
N PRO A 194 21.85 22.21 6.82
CA PRO A 194 20.71 23.12 6.79
C PRO A 194 20.14 23.17 5.37
N GLY A 195 18.97 22.56 5.17
CA GLY A 195 18.31 22.44 3.88
C GLY A 195 16.87 22.00 4.01
N ARG A 196 16.13 22.13 2.91
CA ARG A 196 14.74 21.66 2.87
C ARG A 196 14.68 20.13 2.98
N PRO A 197 13.68 19.58 3.69
CA PRO A 197 13.48 18.15 3.74
C PRO A 197 13.36 17.54 2.34
N VAL A 198 13.99 16.40 2.13
CA VAL A 198 13.97 15.65 0.87
C VAL A 198 13.43 14.27 1.08
N GLY A 199 12.77 13.73 0.07
CA GLY A 199 12.23 12.39 0.07
C GLY A 199 11.85 11.95 -1.32
N SER A 200 11.38 10.71 -1.45
CA SER A 200 10.99 10.09 -2.72
C SER A 200 9.52 9.72 -2.73
N ILE A 201 8.88 9.91 -3.87
CA ILE A 201 7.50 9.48 -4.14
C ILE A 201 7.51 8.60 -5.38
N ARG A 202 6.89 7.44 -5.32
CA ARG A 202 6.78 6.51 -6.44
C ARG A 202 5.49 6.73 -7.23
N THR A 203 5.54 6.41 -8.49
CA THR A 203 4.36 6.37 -9.38
C THR A 203 4.55 5.31 -10.44
N PRO A 204 3.48 4.71 -11.02
CA PRO A 204 3.63 3.82 -12.15
C PRO A 204 4.34 4.50 -13.33
N LEU A 205 5.24 3.77 -14.00
CA LEU A 205 6.04 4.28 -15.13
C LEU A 205 5.16 4.87 -16.23
N ARG A 206 3.99 4.27 -16.46
CA ARG A 206 2.99 4.74 -17.45
C ARG A 206 2.47 6.16 -17.21
N CYS A 207 2.66 6.70 -15.99
CA CYS A 207 2.26 8.07 -15.68
C CYS A 207 3.16 9.12 -16.34
N GLY A 208 4.32 8.71 -16.88
CA GLY A 208 5.17 9.55 -17.73
C GLY A 208 5.67 10.83 -17.06
N VAL A 209 5.94 10.79 -15.75
CA VAL A 209 6.39 11.97 -15.00
C VAL A 209 7.73 12.46 -15.55
N ARG A 210 7.82 13.76 -15.77
CA ARG A 210 9.05 14.41 -16.23
C ARG A 210 9.50 15.48 -15.23
N PRO A 211 10.81 15.68 -15.08
CA PRO A 211 11.31 16.80 -14.31
C PRO A 211 10.82 18.11 -14.93
N GLY A 212 10.49 19.07 -14.09
CA GLY A 212 10.04 20.38 -14.54
C GLY A 212 10.03 21.41 -13.43
N PRO A 213 10.17 22.70 -13.76
CA PRO A 213 10.16 23.76 -12.77
C PRO A 213 8.75 23.96 -12.18
N GLY A 214 8.72 24.41 -10.94
CA GLY A 214 7.47 24.77 -10.26
C GLY A 214 7.32 24.12 -8.89
N THR A 215 6.28 24.56 -8.20
CA THR A 215 5.86 24.03 -6.92
C THR A 215 4.56 23.26 -7.11
N PHE A 216 4.50 22.08 -6.53
CA PHE A 216 3.39 21.14 -6.62
C PHE A 216 2.86 20.82 -5.23
N LEU A 217 1.60 20.42 -5.15
CA LEU A 217 1.02 19.79 -3.99
C LEU A 217 0.98 18.28 -4.23
N PHE A 218 1.97 17.58 -3.71
CA PHE A 218 2.00 16.11 -3.78
C PHE A 218 1.07 15.53 -2.75
N THR A 219 0.13 14.71 -3.19
CA THR A 219 -0.71 13.89 -2.32
C THR A 219 -0.49 12.43 -2.64
N GLY A 220 -0.52 11.58 -1.63
CA GLY A 220 -0.24 10.17 -1.85
C GLY A 220 -0.55 9.29 -0.66
N TRP A 221 -0.30 8.02 -0.88
CA TRP A 221 -0.52 6.94 0.07
C TRP A 221 0.82 6.34 0.47
N LEU A 222 0.82 5.71 1.63
CA LEU A 222 1.90 4.81 2.01
C LEU A 222 1.56 3.40 1.55
N HIS A 223 2.51 2.76 0.91
CA HIS A 223 2.43 1.38 0.50
C HIS A 223 3.77 0.70 0.76
N PHE A 224 3.79 -0.29 1.65
CA PHE A 224 5.00 -0.96 2.14
C PHE A 224 6.08 0.00 2.69
N GLY A 225 5.66 1.09 3.33
CA GLY A 225 6.57 2.11 3.86
C GLY A 225 7.13 3.07 2.82
N GLU A 226 6.67 3.02 1.57
CA GLU A 226 7.05 3.92 0.49
C GLU A 226 5.88 4.85 0.14
N ALA A 227 6.19 6.09 -0.24
CA ALA A 227 5.18 7.04 -0.68
C ALA A 227 4.81 6.78 -2.14
N TRP A 228 3.51 6.66 -2.41
CA TRP A 228 2.97 6.49 -3.75
C TRP A 228 2.09 7.68 -4.13
N LEU A 229 2.37 8.25 -5.28
CA LEU A 229 1.68 9.43 -5.79
C LEU A 229 0.22 9.11 -6.10
N SER A 230 -0.68 9.95 -5.58
CA SER A 230 -2.08 9.98 -5.95
C SER A 230 -2.35 11.12 -6.92
N CYS A 231 -1.89 12.33 -6.58
CA CYS A 231 -2.09 13.53 -7.36
C CYS A 231 -0.96 14.55 -7.08
N ALA A 232 -0.62 15.36 -8.08
CA ALA A 232 0.38 16.42 -7.95
C ALA A 232 0.00 17.67 -8.79
N PRO A 233 -1.09 18.37 -8.44
CA PRO A 233 -1.42 19.61 -9.13
C PRO A 233 -0.35 20.67 -8.89
N ARG A 234 -0.20 21.60 -9.81
CA ARG A 234 0.59 22.81 -9.55
C ARG A 234 -0.01 23.57 -8.37
N TYR A 235 0.82 23.96 -7.44
CA TYR A 235 0.36 24.57 -6.19
C TYR A 235 -0.48 25.84 -6.42
N ARG A 236 -0.14 26.64 -7.42
CA ARG A 236 -0.90 27.83 -7.82
C ARG A 236 -2.33 27.48 -8.28
N ASP A 237 -2.47 26.41 -9.06
CA ASP A 237 -3.78 25.97 -9.56
C ASP A 237 -4.63 25.39 -8.43
N PHE A 238 -4.02 24.62 -7.55
CA PHE A 238 -4.67 24.14 -6.34
C PHE A 238 -5.18 25.31 -5.48
N GLN A 239 -4.36 26.34 -5.20
CA GLN A 239 -4.77 27.49 -4.41
C GLN A 239 -5.95 28.22 -5.02
N ARG A 240 -5.97 28.38 -6.34
CA ARG A 240 -7.09 29.04 -7.04
C ARG A 240 -8.39 28.28 -6.83
N ILE A 241 -8.39 26.97 -7.03
CA ILE A 241 -9.57 26.10 -6.86
C ILE A 241 -9.99 26.08 -5.39
N TYR A 242 -9.06 25.91 -4.49
CA TYR A 242 -9.30 25.82 -3.05
C TYR A 242 -9.95 27.09 -2.49
N ARG A 243 -9.43 28.27 -2.85
CA ARG A 243 -10.03 29.55 -2.45
C ARG A 243 -11.43 29.74 -3.03
N GLY A 244 -11.70 29.21 -4.23
CA GLY A 244 -13.02 29.15 -4.82
C GLY A 244 -13.98 28.30 -3.96
N ALA A 245 -13.58 27.08 -3.63
CA ALA A 245 -14.36 26.15 -2.82
C ALA A 245 -14.61 26.65 -1.39
N GLN A 246 -13.65 27.37 -0.78
CA GLN A 246 -13.84 28.01 0.52
C GLN A 246 -14.94 29.09 0.46
N ARG A 247 -14.93 29.95 -0.56
CA ARG A 247 -15.92 31.04 -0.72
C ARG A 247 -17.33 30.50 -0.94
N THR A 248 -17.47 29.37 -1.57
CA THR A 248 -18.78 28.72 -1.84
C THR A 248 -19.21 27.74 -0.76
N HIS A 249 -18.48 27.63 0.35
CA HIS A 249 -18.72 26.66 1.43
C HIS A 249 -18.83 25.19 0.94
N GLN A 250 -18.24 24.88 -0.21
CA GLN A 250 -18.22 23.53 -0.80
C GLN A 250 -17.00 22.73 -0.38
N ASN A 251 -16.15 23.30 0.49
CA ASN A 251 -14.95 22.62 0.95
C ASN A 251 -15.23 21.78 2.19
N PRO A 252 -15.21 20.45 2.11
CA PRO A 252 -15.45 19.55 3.25
C PRO A 252 -14.25 19.44 4.21
N CYS A 253 -13.10 20.03 3.84
CA CYS A 253 -11.84 19.91 4.60
C CYS A 253 -11.18 21.27 4.73
N GLU A 254 -10.80 21.64 5.95
CA GLU A 254 -9.90 22.77 6.17
C GLU A 254 -8.47 22.35 5.84
N PHE A 255 -7.86 23.08 4.93
CA PHE A 255 -6.46 22.94 4.58
C PHE A 255 -5.75 24.26 4.90
N PRO A 256 -4.72 24.26 5.74
CA PRO A 256 -3.97 25.50 6.01
C PRO A 256 -3.23 25.92 4.73
N ALA A 257 -3.88 26.74 3.93
CA ALA A 257 -3.28 27.38 2.77
C ALA A 257 -2.71 28.73 3.23
N ASP A 258 -1.41 28.86 3.15
CA ASP A 258 -0.70 30.14 3.35
C ASP A 258 -0.84 30.99 2.10
#